data_e29d2277deed8b793251a9875dcfb1bc
#
_entry.id   e29d2277deed8b793251a9875dcfb1bc
#
_cell.length_a   1.000
_cell.length_b   1.000
_cell.length_c   1.000
_cell.angle_alpha   90.00
_cell.angle_beta   90.00
_cell.angle_gamma   90.00
#
_symmetry.space_group_name_H-M   'P 1'
#
loop_
_entity.id
_entity.type
_entity.pdbx_description
1 polymer ?
#
loop_
_entity_poly.entity_id
_entity_poly.type
_entity_poly.pdbx_seq_one_letter_code
_entity_poly.pdbx_strand_id
1 'polypeptide(L)'
;MKNSNKFTRRNFLATTATAAAGFSIVPSNVIAGLGHKAPSDKLNIAGVGVGGMGRGNLRNMKSENIVALCDVDWAHSDRCFKDFPDAKKFWDWRKMYDEMGKSIDAIMVATADHSHGIVAAHAMTLGKHVYVQKPLTHTVYESRLLTKLADKHKVATSMGNQGSSAEGVRLIQEWLWNDEIGEVTKVEAFTDRPLWPQGLAKPAEGMPVPETMNWDLFIGPAKFRPYHRMYTPWNFRGWWDFGTGALGDMACHILHPVFMGLKLGYPTRVQGSSTDVMTDSAPNTEIVKLVFPARPKAAESKINFPEVEVTWMDGGIQPMKPIGWPEGKSMNDDGGGVIFHGTKDKIICGCYGVRPWLLSGREPKVQKTIPRIKDSHEQDWIRACKESPENRTETASPFSQAGPFNEMVVMGVLAVRLQGLEKELLWDGPKMEFTNIRDREELKFCLDTGLKIVDGHPSFSRKYTDPVSAKEFAADLIKHNYREGWSLPAMP
;
A
#
# COMPACT_ATOMS: atom_id res chain seq x y z
N MET A 1 53.11 25.30 -62.97
CA MET A 1 51.74 25.09 -63.50
C MET A 1 50.76 24.96 -62.39
N LYS A 2 49.91 25.96 -62.16
CA LYS A 2 48.90 25.99 -61.13
C LYS A 2 47.59 25.44 -61.69
N ASN A 3 47.14 24.27 -61.23
CA ASN A 3 45.78 23.78 -61.54
C ASN A 3 44.81 24.35 -60.50
N SER A 4 44.01 25.30 -60.92
CA SER A 4 42.88 25.83 -60.17
C SER A 4 41.65 24.97 -60.44
N ASN A 5 41.31 24.12 -59.51
CA ASN A 5 40.01 23.44 -59.54
C ASN A 5 38.87 24.46 -59.32
N LYS A 6 38.20 24.82 -60.43
CA LYS A 6 37.02 25.67 -60.40
C LYS A 6 35.84 24.86 -59.88
N PHE A 7 35.37 25.19 -58.68
CA PHE A 7 34.06 24.71 -58.12
C PHE A 7 32.96 25.26 -59.05
N THR A 8 32.27 24.36 -59.74
CA THR A 8 31.15 24.75 -60.60
C THR A 8 29.84 24.66 -59.83
N ARG A 9 28.84 25.51 -60.19
CA ARG A 9 27.49 25.45 -59.59
C ARG A 9 26.88 24.04 -59.62
N ARG A 10 27.24 23.22 -60.60
CA ARG A 10 26.73 21.84 -60.73
C ARG A 10 27.28 20.88 -59.64
N ASN A 11 28.58 21.10 -59.30
CA ASN A 11 29.17 20.30 -58.17
C ASN A 11 28.61 20.73 -56.80
N PHE A 12 28.31 22.02 -56.65
CA PHE A 12 27.64 22.49 -55.41
C PHE A 12 26.25 21.93 -55.27
N LEU A 13 25.42 21.89 -56.32
CA LEU A 13 24.09 21.34 -56.31
C LEU A 13 24.10 19.82 -56.13
N ALA A 14 25.08 19.08 -56.68
CA ALA A 14 25.22 17.64 -56.45
C ALA A 14 25.60 17.31 -54.99
N THR A 15 26.47 18.13 -54.38
CA THR A 15 26.87 17.92 -52.96
C THR A 15 25.76 18.31 -52.02
N THR A 16 24.93 19.33 -52.35
CA THR A 16 23.77 19.69 -51.54
C THR A 16 22.63 18.69 -51.67
N ALA A 17 22.40 18.06 -52.82
CA ALA A 17 21.39 17.02 -53.02
C ALA A 17 21.73 15.73 -52.25
N THR A 18 23.01 15.35 -52.18
CA THR A 18 23.46 14.20 -51.38
C THR A 18 23.42 14.46 -49.87
N ALA A 19 23.62 15.71 -49.44
CA ALA A 19 23.43 16.09 -48.03
C ALA A 19 21.96 16.17 -47.62
N ALA A 20 21.04 16.56 -48.56
CA ALA A 20 19.61 16.59 -48.27
C ALA A 20 18.95 15.20 -48.17
N ALA A 21 19.55 14.16 -48.78
CA ALA A 21 19.05 12.77 -48.66
C ALA A 21 19.35 12.10 -47.31
N GLY A 22 20.16 12.75 -46.44
CA GLY A 22 20.49 12.26 -45.10
C GLY A 22 19.75 12.95 -43.97
N PHE A 23 18.90 13.94 -44.24
CA PHE A 23 18.07 14.58 -43.19
C PHE A 23 16.77 13.83 -43.03
N SER A 24 16.74 12.90 -42.08
CA SER A 24 15.47 12.43 -41.53
C SER A 24 14.83 13.59 -40.77
N ILE A 25 13.64 14.03 -41.20
CA ILE A 25 12.82 14.95 -40.40
C ILE A 25 12.32 14.15 -39.20
N VAL A 26 13.04 14.25 -38.10
CA VAL A 26 12.60 13.66 -36.82
C VAL A 26 11.57 14.64 -36.24
N PRO A 27 10.34 14.19 -35.94
CA PRO A 27 9.33 15.04 -35.29
C PRO A 27 9.90 15.67 -34.01
N SER A 28 9.56 16.92 -33.75
CA SER A 28 10.08 17.67 -32.58
C SER A 28 9.86 17.00 -31.24
N ASN A 29 8.84 16.14 -31.13
CA ASN A 29 8.54 15.32 -29.94
C ASN A 29 9.48 14.11 -29.74
N VAL A 30 10.41 13.86 -30.71
CA VAL A 30 11.37 12.75 -30.63
C VAL A 30 12.79 13.26 -30.30
N ILE A 31 13.03 14.58 -30.33
CA ILE A 31 14.33 15.19 -30.03
C ILE A 31 14.32 15.68 -28.58
N ALA A 32 15.25 15.20 -27.76
CA ALA A 32 15.47 15.74 -26.41
C ALA A 32 15.93 17.21 -26.51
N GLY A 33 15.24 18.09 -25.81
CA GLY A 33 15.44 19.55 -25.87
C GLY A 33 14.12 20.27 -26.14
N LEU A 34 14.08 21.59 -26.02
CA LEU A 34 12.88 22.43 -26.18
C LEU A 34 11.68 21.99 -25.29
N GLY A 35 11.94 21.40 -24.13
CA GLY A 35 10.89 20.93 -23.20
C GLY A 35 10.29 19.56 -23.52
N HIS A 36 10.78 18.84 -24.53
CA HIS A 36 10.33 17.48 -24.85
C HIS A 36 11.38 16.44 -24.43
N LYS A 37 10.92 15.35 -23.79
CA LYS A 37 11.74 14.17 -23.52
C LYS A 37 11.72 13.27 -24.75
N ALA A 38 12.88 12.76 -25.17
CA ALA A 38 12.93 11.77 -26.23
C ALA A 38 12.19 10.48 -25.79
N PRO A 39 11.56 9.74 -26.70
CA PRO A 39 10.93 8.45 -26.37
C PRO A 39 11.89 7.46 -25.70
N SER A 40 13.19 7.49 -26.03
CA SER A 40 14.25 6.69 -25.41
C SER A 40 14.53 7.06 -23.95
N ASP A 41 14.14 8.26 -23.50
CA ASP A 41 14.37 8.75 -22.14
C ASP A 41 13.16 8.50 -21.22
N LYS A 42 12.10 7.91 -21.76
CA LYS A 42 10.89 7.54 -21.04
C LYS A 42 10.95 6.09 -20.57
N LEU A 43 10.41 5.84 -19.39
CA LEU A 43 10.21 4.49 -18.91
C LEU A 43 9.03 3.84 -19.65
N ASN A 44 9.17 2.56 -19.96
CA ASN A 44 8.07 1.72 -20.42
C ASN A 44 7.38 1.11 -19.20
N ILE A 45 6.23 1.64 -18.84
CA ILE A 45 5.47 1.24 -17.64
C ILE A 45 4.33 0.31 -18.04
N ALA A 46 4.16 -0.79 -17.31
CA ALA A 46 2.98 -1.63 -17.37
C ALA A 46 2.15 -1.52 -16.10
N GLY A 47 0.83 -1.57 -16.23
CA GLY A 47 -0.11 -1.58 -15.11
C GLY A 47 -0.76 -2.94 -14.90
N VAL A 48 -0.87 -3.39 -13.65
CA VAL A 48 -1.61 -4.58 -13.24
C VAL A 48 -2.67 -4.18 -12.20
N GLY A 49 -3.97 -4.43 -12.50
CA GLY A 49 -5.09 -3.86 -11.76
C GLY A 49 -5.32 -2.41 -12.16
N VAL A 50 -5.88 -2.20 -13.35
CA VAL A 50 -5.93 -0.87 -13.97
C VAL A 50 -7.32 -0.21 -13.92
N GLY A 51 -8.28 -0.83 -13.25
CA GLY A 51 -9.53 -0.18 -12.86
C GLY A 51 -9.30 0.84 -11.72
N GLY A 52 -10.32 1.40 -11.14
CA GLY A 52 -10.27 2.19 -9.91
C GLY A 52 -9.03 3.08 -9.71
N MET A 53 -8.30 2.85 -8.61
CA MET A 53 -7.09 3.59 -8.25
C MET A 53 -5.95 3.38 -9.27
N GLY A 54 -5.81 2.19 -9.84
CA GLY A 54 -4.76 1.91 -10.85
C GLY A 54 -4.85 2.84 -12.05
N ARG A 55 -6.07 3.15 -12.53
CA ARG A 55 -6.28 4.17 -13.57
C ARG A 55 -5.79 5.54 -13.13
N GLY A 56 -6.09 5.94 -11.89
CA GLY A 56 -5.63 7.22 -11.33
C GLY A 56 -4.11 7.31 -11.31
N ASN A 57 -3.43 6.28 -10.82
CA ASN A 57 -1.97 6.23 -10.78
C ASN A 57 -1.35 6.30 -12.19
N LEU A 58 -1.85 5.51 -13.16
CA LEU A 58 -1.33 5.54 -14.54
C LEU A 58 -1.52 6.91 -15.20
N ARG A 59 -2.62 7.60 -14.93
CA ARG A 59 -2.82 8.98 -15.41
C ARG A 59 -1.80 9.96 -14.85
N ASN A 60 -1.37 9.78 -13.59
CA ASN A 60 -0.29 10.55 -12.99
C ASN A 60 1.10 10.17 -13.54
N MET A 61 1.22 8.99 -14.18
CA MET A 61 2.43 8.48 -14.84
C MET A 61 2.48 8.74 -16.35
N LYS A 62 1.51 9.45 -16.94
CA LYS A 62 1.40 9.69 -18.39
C LYS A 62 2.58 10.46 -19.03
N SER A 63 3.50 10.98 -18.22
CA SER A 63 4.78 11.52 -18.70
C SER A 63 5.69 10.46 -19.31
N GLU A 64 5.45 9.20 -19.00
CA GLU A 64 6.19 8.03 -19.47
C GLU A 64 5.38 7.25 -20.51
N ASN A 65 5.92 6.15 -21.04
CA ASN A 65 5.21 5.30 -21.98
C ASN A 65 4.40 4.24 -21.22
N ILE A 66 3.08 4.25 -21.33
CA ILE A 66 2.24 3.18 -20.81
C ILE A 66 2.10 2.13 -21.91
N VAL A 67 2.83 1.01 -21.79
CA VAL A 67 2.99 0.02 -22.88
C VAL A 67 2.12 -1.22 -22.74
N ALA A 68 1.68 -1.55 -21.52
CA ALA A 68 0.82 -2.70 -21.28
C ALA A 68 -0.14 -2.46 -20.11
N LEU A 69 -1.34 -3.04 -20.21
CA LEU A 69 -2.40 -2.97 -19.21
C LEU A 69 -2.92 -4.38 -18.96
N CYS A 70 -2.92 -4.80 -17.70
CA CYS A 70 -3.41 -6.10 -17.27
C CYS A 70 -4.52 -5.93 -16.23
N ASP A 71 -5.67 -6.52 -16.48
CA ASP A 71 -6.78 -6.57 -15.51
C ASP A 71 -7.65 -7.79 -15.74
N VAL A 72 -8.22 -8.29 -14.67
CA VAL A 72 -9.11 -9.46 -14.66
C VAL A 72 -10.60 -9.11 -14.81
N ASP A 73 -10.93 -7.81 -14.76
CA ASP A 73 -12.28 -7.27 -15.00
C ASP A 73 -12.23 -6.14 -16.04
N TRP A 74 -12.45 -6.51 -17.29
CA TRP A 74 -12.35 -5.59 -18.41
C TRP A 74 -13.48 -4.56 -18.46
N ALA A 75 -14.65 -4.86 -17.88
CA ALA A 75 -15.70 -3.86 -17.74
C ALA A 75 -15.30 -2.76 -16.74
N HIS A 76 -14.71 -3.16 -15.62
CA HIS A 76 -14.19 -2.21 -14.61
C HIS A 76 -13.03 -1.38 -15.16
N SER A 77 -12.20 -1.95 -16.01
CA SER A 77 -10.99 -1.34 -16.57
C SER A 77 -11.18 -0.60 -17.89
N ASP A 78 -12.40 -0.64 -18.49
CA ASP A 78 -12.69 -0.07 -19.81
C ASP A 78 -12.24 1.39 -19.96
N ARG A 79 -12.47 2.21 -18.94
CA ARG A 79 -12.03 3.61 -18.95
C ARG A 79 -10.51 3.77 -19.03
N CYS A 80 -9.74 2.88 -18.39
CA CYS A 80 -8.29 2.89 -18.48
C CYS A 80 -7.81 2.46 -19.86
N PHE A 81 -8.44 1.46 -20.45
CA PHE A 81 -8.17 1.02 -21.83
C PHE A 81 -8.40 2.13 -22.86
N LYS A 82 -9.39 2.99 -22.62
CA LYS A 82 -9.67 4.17 -23.47
C LYS A 82 -8.66 5.30 -23.23
N ASP A 83 -8.14 5.48 -22.00
CA ASP A 83 -7.12 6.48 -21.70
C ASP A 83 -5.77 6.14 -22.36
N PHE A 84 -5.48 4.84 -22.59
CA PHE A 84 -4.20 4.34 -23.15
C PHE A 84 -4.47 3.32 -24.27
N PRO A 85 -4.98 3.77 -25.43
CA PRO A 85 -5.46 2.87 -26.50
C PRO A 85 -4.34 2.06 -27.15
N ASP A 86 -3.09 2.57 -27.15
CA ASP A 86 -1.92 1.93 -27.76
C ASP A 86 -1.27 0.87 -26.86
N ALA A 87 -1.65 0.80 -25.57
CA ALA A 87 -1.13 -0.17 -24.63
C ALA A 87 -1.71 -1.58 -24.92
N LYS A 88 -0.83 -2.59 -24.94
CA LYS A 88 -1.26 -3.98 -25.13
C LYS A 88 -2.05 -4.46 -23.90
N LYS A 89 -3.16 -5.14 -24.11
CA LYS A 89 -4.08 -5.59 -23.05
C LYS A 89 -3.87 -7.06 -22.71
N PHE A 90 -3.91 -7.37 -21.41
CA PHE A 90 -3.73 -8.72 -20.89
C PHE A 90 -4.77 -9.04 -19.81
N TRP A 91 -5.19 -10.30 -19.76
CA TRP A 91 -5.96 -10.85 -18.63
C TRP A 91 -5.05 -11.31 -17.49
N ASP A 92 -3.90 -11.89 -17.84
CA ASP A 92 -2.97 -12.55 -16.93
C ASP A 92 -1.62 -11.83 -16.94
N TRP A 93 -1.19 -11.32 -15.79
CA TRP A 93 0.08 -10.63 -15.64
C TRP A 93 1.29 -11.54 -15.93
N ARG A 94 1.17 -12.86 -15.71
CA ARG A 94 2.24 -13.82 -16.02
C ARG A 94 2.52 -13.84 -17.52
N LYS A 95 1.45 -13.92 -18.33
CA LYS A 95 1.57 -13.82 -19.80
C LYS A 95 2.12 -12.46 -20.24
N MET A 96 1.75 -11.38 -19.57
CA MET A 96 2.31 -10.06 -19.86
C MET A 96 3.82 -10.05 -19.59
N TYR A 97 4.28 -10.63 -18.49
CA TYR A 97 5.71 -10.71 -18.18
C TYR A 97 6.45 -11.61 -19.17
N ASP A 98 5.88 -12.74 -19.56
CA ASP A 98 6.48 -13.65 -20.54
C ASP A 98 6.65 -12.99 -21.91
N GLU A 99 5.62 -12.27 -22.38
CA GLU A 99 5.62 -11.67 -23.71
C GLU A 99 6.37 -10.33 -23.78
N MET A 100 6.25 -9.50 -22.76
CA MET A 100 6.72 -8.12 -22.78
C MET A 100 7.81 -7.80 -21.74
N GLY A 101 8.20 -8.75 -20.90
CA GLY A 101 9.12 -8.49 -19.80
C GLY A 101 10.43 -7.82 -20.20
N LYS A 102 10.95 -8.08 -21.41
CA LYS A 102 12.17 -7.43 -21.92
C LYS A 102 11.97 -5.96 -22.29
N SER A 103 10.76 -5.55 -22.64
CA SER A 103 10.44 -4.18 -23.09
C SER A 103 9.81 -3.32 -21.99
N ILE A 104 9.52 -3.88 -20.81
CA ILE A 104 8.96 -3.16 -19.67
C ILE A 104 10.10 -2.80 -18.71
N ASP A 105 10.14 -1.57 -18.23
CA ASP A 105 11.14 -1.08 -17.26
C ASP A 105 10.56 -1.09 -15.84
N ALA A 106 9.26 -0.82 -15.71
CA ALA A 106 8.61 -0.59 -14.43
C ALA A 106 7.16 -1.09 -14.40
N ILE A 107 6.71 -1.56 -13.24
CA ILE A 107 5.38 -2.13 -13.04
C ILE A 107 4.63 -1.32 -11.95
N MET A 108 3.41 -0.90 -12.27
CA MET A 108 2.46 -0.38 -11.30
C MET A 108 1.43 -1.48 -10.96
N VAL A 109 1.29 -1.80 -9.67
CA VAL A 109 0.37 -2.84 -9.15
C VAL A 109 -0.71 -2.18 -8.31
N ALA A 110 -1.98 -2.40 -8.68
CA ALA A 110 -3.14 -1.90 -7.95
C ALA A 110 -4.33 -2.89 -8.03
N THR A 111 -4.02 -4.16 -7.83
CA THR A 111 -4.97 -5.27 -7.74
C THR A 111 -5.73 -5.26 -6.41
N ALA A 112 -6.48 -6.31 -6.09
CA ALA A 112 -6.91 -6.56 -4.71
C ALA A 112 -5.70 -6.95 -3.84
N ASP A 113 -5.78 -6.68 -2.53
CA ASP A 113 -4.64 -6.73 -1.58
C ASP A 113 -3.86 -8.04 -1.64
N HIS A 114 -4.57 -9.18 -1.71
CA HIS A 114 -4.00 -10.53 -1.71
C HIS A 114 -3.11 -10.86 -2.92
N SER A 115 -3.19 -10.08 -3.98
CA SER A 115 -2.39 -10.28 -5.19
C SER A 115 -1.20 -9.32 -5.30
N HIS A 116 -1.10 -8.29 -4.44
CA HIS A 116 -0.01 -7.33 -4.48
C HIS A 116 1.36 -8.00 -4.36
N GLY A 117 1.53 -8.84 -3.34
CA GLY A 117 2.80 -9.49 -3.02
C GLY A 117 3.36 -10.33 -4.15
N ILE A 118 2.53 -11.22 -4.73
CA ILE A 118 2.99 -12.14 -5.77
C ILE A 118 3.31 -11.42 -7.09
N VAL A 119 2.47 -10.46 -7.51
CA VAL A 119 2.70 -9.69 -8.74
C VAL A 119 3.99 -8.88 -8.64
N ALA A 120 4.18 -8.16 -7.52
CA ALA A 120 5.36 -7.35 -7.27
C ALA A 120 6.64 -8.19 -7.13
N ALA A 121 6.59 -9.30 -6.39
CA ALA A 121 7.74 -10.18 -6.21
C ALA A 121 8.28 -10.72 -7.54
N HIS A 122 7.39 -11.20 -8.42
CA HIS A 122 7.80 -11.67 -9.74
C HIS A 122 8.36 -10.55 -10.62
N ALA A 123 7.77 -9.34 -10.60
CA ALA A 123 8.32 -8.18 -11.31
C ALA A 123 9.76 -7.86 -10.87
N MET A 124 10.02 -7.85 -9.55
CA MET A 124 11.35 -7.57 -9.01
C MET A 124 12.38 -8.64 -9.37
N THR A 125 11.99 -9.93 -9.45
CA THR A 125 12.92 -10.99 -9.92
C THR A 125 13.33 -10.81 -11.38
N LEU A 126 12.52 -10.11 -12.16
CA LEU A 126 12.85 -9.69 -13.54
C LEU A 126 13.60 -8.35 -13.59
N GLY A 127 14.03 -7.81 -12.44
CA GLY A 127 14.76 -6.54 -12.35
C GLY A 127 13.90 -5.30 -12.63
N LYS A 128 12.57 -5.38 -12.49
CA LYS A 128 11.67 -4.24 -12.78
C LYS A 128 11.50 -3.36 -11.55
N HIS A 129 11.46 -2.04 -11.76
CA HIS A 129 11.02 -1.09 -10.74
C HIS A 129 9.53 -1.31 -10.42
N VAL A 130 9.13 -1.12 -9.16
CA VAL A 130 7.78 -1.48 -8.75
C VAL A 130 7.12 -0.38 -7.90
N TYR A 131 5.92 0.01 -8.30
CA TYR A 131 4.99 0.80 -7.49
C TYR A 131 3.82 -0.10 -7.11
N VAL A 132 3.55 -0.27 -5.82
CA VAL A 132 2.46 -1.14 -5.34
C VAL A 132 1.48 -0.32 -4.52
N GLN A 133 0.19 -0.43 -4.82
CA GLN A 133 -0.85 0.19 -4.01
C GLN A 133 -0.86 -0.34 -2.57
N LYS A 134 -1.43 0.43 -1.68
CA LYS A 134 -1.58 0.07 -0.27
C LYS A 134 -2.81 -0.85 -0.08
N PRO A 135 -2.78 -1.74 0.95
CA PRO A 135 -1.60 -2.12 1.71
C PRO A 135 -0.54 -2.80 0.82
N LEU A 136 0.73 -2.71 1.20
CA LEU A 136 1.83 -3.24 0.38
C LEU A 136 1.63 -4.72 0.05
N THR A 137 1.23 -5.49 1.06
CA THR A 137 1.02 -6.93 0.95
C THR A 137 -0.07 -7.39 1.93
N HIS A 138 -0.52 -8.63 1.75
CA HIS A 138 -1.55 -9.26 2.55
C HIS A 138 -1.00 -9.97 3.79
N THR A 139 0.28 -10.33 3.81
CA THR A 139 0.94 -11.06 4.91
C THR A 139 2.25 -10.42 5.34
N VAL A 140 2.71 -10.75 6.56
CA VAL A 140 4.03 -10.36 7.07
C VAL A 140 5.14 -10.91 6.21
N TYR A 141 5.05 -12.18 5.82
CA TYR A 141 6.06 -12.85 4.99
C TYR A 141 6.26 -12.12 3.65
N GLU A 142 5.17 -11.76 2.98
CA GLU A 142 5.23 -11.03 1.72
C GLU A 142 5.88 -9.65 1.89
N SER A 143 5.57 -8.92 2.97
CA SER A 143 6.20 -7.62 3.25
C SER A 143 7.72 -7.72 3.33
N ARG A 144 8.22 -8.73 4.04
CA ARG A 144 9.66 -8.99 4.15
C ARG A 144 10.28 -9.48 2.86
N LEU A 145 9.56 -10.33 2.12
CA LEU A 145 10.00 -10.79 0.81
C LEU A 145 10.21 -9.62 -0.15
N LEU A 146 9.22 -8.71 -0.25
CA LEU A 146 9.33 -7.55 -1.13
C LEU A 146 10.48 -6.62 -0.71
N THR A 147 10.66 -6.39 0.57
CA THR A 147 11.78 -5.58 1.10
C THR A 147 13.14 -6.18 0.70
N LYS A 148 13.31 -7.48 0.88
CA LYS A 148 14.58 -8.17 0.54
C LYS A 148 14.81 -8.27 -0.97
N LEU A 149 13.75 -8.49 -1.77
CA LEU A 149 13.86 -8.51 -3.22
C LEU A 149 14.24 -7.13 -3.76
N ALA A 150 13.67 -6.04 -3.21
CA ALA A 150 14.03 -4.68 -3.60
C ALA A 150 15.52 -4.39 -3.35
N ASP A 151 16.03 -4.78 -2.18
CA ASP A 151 17.46 -4.64 -1.86
C ASP A 151 18.35 -5.51 -2.75
N LYS A 152 18.00 -6.78 -2.94
CA LYS A 152 18.77 -7.71 -3.79
C LYS A 152 18.89 -7.25 -5.24
N HIS A 153 17.76 -6.80 -5.82
CA HIS A 153 17.70 -6.41 -7.24
C HIS A 153 17.98 -4.92 -7.47
N LYS A 154 18.19 -4.14 -6.39
CA LYS A 154 18.48 -2.69 -6.45
C LYS A 154 17.45 -1.91 -7.28
N VAL A 155 16.19 -2.32 -7.24
CA VAL A 155 15.11 -1.67 -7.98
C VAL A 155 14.51 -0.50 -7.20
N ALA A 156 14.03 0.51 -7.89
CA ALA A 156 13.28 1.62 -7.28
C ALA A 156 11.87 1.14 -6.90
N THR A 157 11.46 1.42 -5.67
CA THR A 157 10.17 0.97 -5.14
C THR A 157 9.40 2.12 -4.50
N SER A 158 8.07 2.04 -4.51
CA SER A 158 7.20 2.93 -3.75
C SER A 158 5.89 2.22 -3.41
N MET A 159 5.42 2.35 -2.18
CA MET A 159 4.05 1.96 -1.81
C MET A 159 3.09 3.13 -2.08
N GLY A 160 1.89 2.84 -2.57
CA GLY A 160 0.89 3.84 -2.96
C GLY A 160 0.13 4.52 -1.81
N ASN A 161 0.78 4.75 -0.68
CA ASN A 161 0.25 5.56 0.42
C ASN A 161 0.62 7.05 0.22
N GLN A 162 -0.03 7.69 -0.72
CA GLN A 162 0.30 9.03 -1.22
C GLN A 162 0.47 10.11 -0.13
N GLY A 163 -0.18 9.97 1.02
CA GLY A 163 0.01 10.85 2.18
C GLY A 163 1.47 10.94 2.64
N SER A 164 2.29 9.92 2.36
CA SER A 164 3.73 9.92 2.66
C SER A 164 4.50 11.04 1.95
N SER A 165 4.00 11.54 0.82
CA SER A 165 4.57 12.68 0.09
C SER A 165 4.07 14.03 0.59
N ALA A 166 3.06 14.06 1.49
CA ALA A 166 2.44 15.28 1.94
C ALA A 166 3.31 16.08 2.93
N GLU A 167 3.08 17.39 2.98
CA GLU A 167 3.75 18.32 3.90
C GLU A 167 3.52 17.96 5.36
N GLY A 168 2.30 17.56 5.73
CA GLY A 168 1.93 17.32 7.13
C GLY A 168 2.72 16.21 7.79
N VAL A 169 3.04 15.12 7.06
CA VAL A 169 3.87 14.03 7.59
C VAL A 169 5.27 14.54 7.97
N ARG A 170 5.84 15.44 7.17
CA ARG A 170 7.16 16.04 7.44
C ARG A 170 7.11 17.01 8.61
N LEU A 171 6.07 17.82 8.69
CA LEU A 171 5.86 18.73 9.83
C LEU A 171 5.76 17.94 11.14
N ILE A 172 4.97 16.84 11.16
CA ILE A 172 4.83 16.00 12.35
C ILE A 172 6.18 15.44 12.79
N GLN A 173 6.99 14.91 11.85
CA GLN A 173 8.34 14.41 12.16
C GLN A 173 9.23 15.53 12.73
N GLU A 174 9.27 16.68 12.07
CA GLU A 174 10.07 17.82 12.51
C GLU A 174 9.66 18.30 13.90
N TRP A 175 8.37 18.38 14.20
CA TRP A 175 7.87 18.78 15.51
C TRP A 175 8.24 17.78 16.61
N LEU A 176 8.03 16.48 16.34
CA LEU A 176 8.41 15.42 17.27
C LEU A 176 9.91 15.43 17.55
N TRP A 177 10.74 15.45 16.51
CA TRP A 177 12.20 15.39 16.67
C TRP A 177 12.81 16.63 17.27
N ASN A 178 12.13 17.78 17.18
CA ASN A 178 12.54 19.03 17.81
C ASN A 178 11.98 19.26 19.22
N ASP A 179 11.34 18.24 19.83
CA ASP A 179 10.87 18.29 21.22
C ASP A 179 9.65 19.23 21.45
N GLU A 180 8.84 19.48 20.39
CA GLU A 180 7.68 20.37 20.50
C GLU A 180 6.61 19.87 21.46
N ILE A 181 6.47 18.55 21.61
CA ILE A 181 5.49 17.95 22.52
C ILE A 181 6.12 17.07 23.61
N GLY A 182 7.45 16.99 23.67
CA GLY A 182 8.14 16.07 24.57
C GLY A 182 8.15 14.62 24.08
N GLU A 183 8.48 13.70 24.97
CA GLU A 183 8.46 12.25 24.69
C GLU A 183 7.04 11.73 24.56
N VAL A 184 6.84 10.78 23.63
CA VAL A 184 5.54 10.19 23.31
C VAL A 184 5.51 8.73 23.75
N THR A 185 4.60 8.39 24.67
CA THR A 185 4.37 7.02 25.15
C THR A 185 3.01 6.44 24.74
N LYS A 186 2.14 7.28 24.19
CA LYS A 186 0.79 6.89 23.74
C LYS A 186 0.42 7.59 22.44
N VAL A 187 -0.18 6.84 21.52
CA VAL A 187 -0.82 7.36 20.30
C VAL A 187 -2.20 6.74 20.15
N GLU A 188 -3.18 7.54 19.79
CA GLU A 188 -4.52 7.09 19.44
C GLU A 188 -4.81 7.47 17.98
N ALA A 189 -5.15 6.47 17.17
CA ALA A 189 -5.45 6.60 15.75
C ALA A 189 -6.82 5.99 15.46
N PHE A 190 -7.59 6.63 14.60
CA PHE A 190 -8.96 6.17 14.35
C PHE A 190 -9.45 6.53 12.94
N THR A 191 -10.49 5.81 12.48
CA THR A 191 -11.19 6.07 11.21
C THR A 191 -12.68 5.84 11.34
N ASP A 192 -13.45 6.49 10.47
CA ASP A 192 -14.90 6.25 10.32
C ASP A 192 -15.22 5.08 9.36
N ARG A 193 -14.21 4.42 8.82
CA ARG A 193 -14.34 3.25 7.95
C ARG A 193 -14.67 1.99 8.77
N PRO A 194 -15.34 0.97 8.15
CA PRO A 194 -15.51 0.73 6.71
C PRO A 194 -16.72 1.46 6.11
N LEU A 195 -16.63 1.74 4.78
CA LEU A 195 -17.76 2.13 3.91
C LEU A 195 -18.10 1.01 2.91
N TRP A 196 -17.62 -0.18 3.15
CA TRP A 196 -17.84 -1.40 2.36
C TRP A 196 -18.32 -2.52 3.26
N PRO A 197 -18.91 -3.60 2.70
CA PRO A 197 -19.48 -4.69 3.49
C PRO A 197 -18.43 -5.40 4.37
N GLN A 198 -18.64 -5.38 5.68
CA GLN A 198 -17.91 -6.16 6.69
C GLN A 198 -18.90 -6.75 7.70
N GLY A 199 -18.44 -7.65 8.58
CA GLY A 199 -19.26 -8.29 9.60
C GLY A 199 -20.33 -9.23 9.01
N LEU A 200 -20.12 -9.76 7.83
CA LEU A 200 -21.09 -10.57 7.09
C LEU A 200 -20.61 -12.01 6.93
N ALA A 201 -21.57 -12.93 6.98
CA ALA A 201 -21.35 -14.27 6.49
C ALA A 201 -21.12 -14.28 4.98
N LYS A 202 -20.34 -15.25 4.47
CA LYS A 202 -20.19 -15.43 3.03
C LYS A 202 -21.54 -15.70 2.37
N PRO A 203 -21.73 -15.32 1.09
CA PRO A 203 -22.90 -15.68 0.31
C PRO A 203 -23.11 -17.20 0.29
N ALA A 204 -24.34 -17.64 0.49
CA ALA A 204 -24.70 -19.06 0.51
C ALA A 204 -24.53 -19.72 -0.85
N GLU A 205 -24.77 -18.96 -1.93
CA GLU A 205 -24.73 -19.44 -3.30
C GLU A 205 -23.82 -18.57 -4.16
N GLY A 206 -23.20 -19.18 -5.17
CA GLY A 206 -22.44 -18.46 -6.19
C GLY A 206 -23.38 -17.83 -7.24
N MET A 207 -22.79 -16.92 -8.02
CA MET A 207 -23.45 -16.29 -9.17
C MET A 207 -22.70 -16.63 -10.45
N PRO A 208 -23.35 -16.53 -11.63
CA PRO A 208 -22.63 -16.62 -12.90
C PRO A 208 -21.55 -15.55 -13.01
N VAL A 209 -20.37 -15.95 -13.47
CA VAL A 209 -19.25 -15.02 -13.70
C VAL A 209 -19.59 -14.16 -14.92
N PRO A 210 -19.47 -12.82 -14.87
CA PRO A 210 -19.64 -11.96 -16.04
C PRO A 210 -18.63 -12.33 -17.14
N GLU A 211 -19.04 -12.28 -18.42
CA GLU A 211 -18.16 -12.57 -19.56
C GLU A 211 -16.93 -11.65 -19.63
N THR A 212 -17.05 -10.44 -19.07
CA THR A 212 -15.98 -9.45 -19.00
C THR A 212 -15.02 -9.65 -17.84
N MET A 213 -15.16 -10.75 -17.08
CA MET A 213 -14.37 -11.04 -15.90
C MET A 213 -13.76 -12.43 -15.95
N ASN A 214 -12.48 -12.54 -15.57
CA ASN A 214 -11.81 -13.81 -15.29
C ASN A 214 -11.73 -14.01 -13.78
N TRP A 215 -12.71 -14.76 -13.24
CA TRP A 215 -12.81 -14.99 -11.81
C TRP A 215 -11.67 -15.83 -11.24
N ASP A 216 -11.16 -16.81 -11.99
CA ASP A 216 -10.03 -17.64 -11.56
C ASP A 216 -8.75 -16.80 -11.37
N LEU A 217 -8.50 -15.87 -12.28
CA LEU A 217 -7.37 -14.93 -12.17
C LEU A 217 -7.60 -13.87 -11.08
N PHE A 218 -8.86 -13.47 -10.79
CA PHE A 218 -9.16 -12.60 -9.66
C PHE A 218 -8.83 -13.29 -8.34
N ILE A 219 -9.29 -14.55 -8.15
CA ILE A 219 -8.94 -15.35 -6.96
C ILE A 219 -7.42 -15.45 -6.81
N GLY A 220 -6.69 -15.61 -7.92
CA GLY A 220 -5.24 -15.63 -7.89
C GLY A 220 -4.70 -16.66 -6.90
N PRO A 221 -3.85 -16.25 -5.93
CA PRO A 221 -3.26 -17.16 -4.93
C PRO A 221 -4.22 -17.60 -3.83
N ALA A 222 -5.40 -16.97 -3.67
CA ALA A 222 -6.33 -17.28 -2.59
C ALA A 222 -7.05 -18.62 -2.80
N LYS A 223 -7.64 -19.16 -1.74
CA LYS A 223 -8.46 -20.38 -1.80
C LYS A 223 -9.65 -20.19 -2.74
N PHE A 224 -9.97 -21.21 -3.53
CA PHE A 224 -11.10 -21.16 -4.46
C PHE A 224 -12.43 -20.92 -3.72
N ARG A 225 -13.24 -20.04 -4.28
CA ARG A 225 -14.66 -19.86 -3.93
C ARG A 225 -15.48 -19.47 -5.15
N PRO A 226 -16.79 -19.82 -5.20
CA PRO A 226 -17.66 -19.39 -6.28
C PRO A 226 -17.72 -17.86 -6.38
N TYR A 227 -17.89 -17.35 -7.59
CA TYR A 227 -18.08 -15.91 -7.81
C TYR A 227 -19.35 -15.41 -7.14
N HIS A 228 -19.25 -14.22 -6.56
CA HIS A 228 -20.39 -13.43 -6.12
C HIS A 228 -20.04 -11.94 -6.20
N ARG A 229 -20.98 -11.11 -6.63
CA ARG A 229 -20.78 -9.65 -6.79
C ARG A 229 -20.47 -8.92 -5.47
N MET A 230 -20.67 -9.56 -4.32
CA MET A 230 -20.26 -9.01 -3.03
C MET A 230 -18.74 -8.99 -2.82
N TYR A 231 -17.96 -9.70 -3.64
CA TYR A 231 -16.50 -9.78 -3.48
C TYR A 231 -15.73 -8.72 -4.26
N THR A 232 -16.32 -8.15 -5.32
CA THR A 232 -15.61 -7.28 -6.27
C THR A 232 -16.57 -6.26 -6.90
N PRO A 233 -16.11 -5.15 -7.50
CA PRO A 233 -14.70 -4.70 -7.60
C PRO A 233 -14.19 -3.94 -6.37
N TRP A 234 -15.06 -3.27 -5.60
CA TRP A 234 -14.69 -2.44 -4.44
C TRP A 234 -14.71 -3.21 -3.12
N ASN A 235 -15.62 -4.16 -3.01
CA ASN A 235 -16.00 -4.85 -1.78
C ASN A 235 -14.96 -5.87 -1.29
N PHE A 236 -13.94 -6.20 -2.10
CA PHE A 236 -12.90 -7.16 -1.74
C PHE A 236 -12.24 -6.83 -0.38
N ARG A 237 -12.20 -5.55 -0.04
CA ARG A 237 -11.60 -5.02 1.18
C ARG A 237 -12.11 -5.67 2.45
N GLY A 238 -13.40 -5.96 2.51
CA GLY A 238 -14.05 -6.56 3.67
C GLY A 238 -13.89 -8.08 3.80
N TRP A 239 -13.33 -8.76 2.81
CA TRP A 239 -13.25 -10.21 2.75
C TRP A 239 -11.82 -10.69 2.97
N TRP A 240 -11.61 -11.49 4.01
CA TRP A 240 -10.29 -11.92 4.46
C TRP A 240 -9.42 -12.61 3.39
N ASP A 241 -10.01 -13.28 2.41
CA ASP A 241 -9.26 -13.91 1.33
C ASP A 241 -8.71 -12.90 0.31
N PHE A 242 -9.27 -11.68 0.24
CA PHE A 242 -8.99 -10.72 -0.81
C PHE A 242 -8.50 -9.36 -0.29
N GLY A 243 -8.84 -9.03 0.95
CA GLY A 243 -8.57 -7.74 1.57
C GLY A 243 -8.21 -7.85 3.05
N THR A 244 -7.89 -6.73 3.64
CA THR A 244 -7.33 -6.60 4.98
C THR A 244 -8.26 -5.83 5.95
N GLY A 245 -9.52 -5.63 5.57
CA GLY A 245 -10.49 -4.86 6.36
C GLY A 245 -10.21 -3.37 6.42
N ALA A 246 -10.95 -2.66 7.25
CA ALA A 246 -10.80 -1.22 7.45
C ALA A 246 -9.42 -0.87 8.01
N LEU A 247 -8.88 -1.70 8.89
CA LEU A 247 -7.55 -1.50 9.45
C LEU A 247 -6.50 -1.50 8.36
N GLY A 248 -6.39 -2.56 7.56
CA GLY A 248 -5.37 -2.64 6.51
C GLY A 248 -5.52 -1.55 5.44
N ASP A 249 -6.77 -1.23 5.05
CA ASP A 249 -7.02 -0.18 4.06
C ASP A 249 -6.64 1.22 4.56
N MET A 250 -6.99 1.57 5.82
CA MET A 250 -6.86 2.94 6.32
C MET A 250 -5.62 3.19 7.17
N ALA A 251 -5.10 2.19 7.88
CA ALA A 251 -3.91 2.36 8.71
C ALA A 251 -2.69 2.77 7.90
N CYS A 252 -2.59 2.33 6.64
CA CYS A 252 -1.55 2.76 5.72
C CYS A 252 -1.52 4.28 5.48
N HIS A 253 -2.62 4.96 5.68
CA HIS A 253 -2.72 6.42 5.56
C HIS A 253 -2.59 7.12 6.91
N ILE A 254 -3.22 6.57 7.95
CA ILE A 254 -3.36 7.21 9.26
C ILE A 254 -2.14 6.95 10.16
N LEU A 255 -1.60 5.72 10.16
CA LEU A 255 -0.45 5.36 11.00
C LEU A 255 0.90 5.69 10.37
N HIS A 256 0.97 6.08 9.09
CA HIS A 256 2.25 6.42 8.45
C HIS A 256 2.99 7.57 9.17
N PRO A 257 2.36 8.72 9.52
CA PRO A 257 3.04 9.76 10.30
C PRO A 257 3.48 9.28 11.68
N VAL A 258 2.77 8.33 12.30
CA VAL A 258 3.15 7.72 13.58
C VAL A 258 4.40 6.87 13.40
N PHE A 259 4.40 5.98 12.41
CA PHE A 259 5.52 5.11 12.10
C PHE A 259 6.81 5.90 11.84
N MET A 260 6.72 6.91 10.99
CA MET A 260 7.85 7.75 10.61
C MET A 260 8.32 8.66 11.74
N GLY A 261 7.39 9.33 12.40
CA GLY A 261 7.69 10.31 13.45
C GLY A 261 8.30 9.70 14.70
N LEU A 262 7.84 8.52 15.08
CA LEU A 262 8.32 7.78 16.25
C LEU A 262 9.36 6.71 15.91
N LYS A 263 9.80 6.62 14.65
CA LYS A 263 10.79 5.63 14.17
C LYS A 263 10.45 4.22 14.62
N LEU A 264 9.20 3.82 14.40
CA LEU A 264 8.71 2.50 14.76
C LEU A 264 9.35 1.42 13.86
N GLY A 265 9.49 0.24 14.40
CA GLY A 265 9.74 -1.00 13.65
C GLY A 265 8.49 -1.88 13.71
N TYR A 266 8.67 -3.15 14.02
CA TYR A 266 7.55 -4.04 14.32
C TYR A 266 7.20 -3.97 15.82
N PRO A 267 5.90 -4.18 16.17
CA PRO A 267 5.48 -4.25 17.57
C PRO A 267 6.01 -5.54 18.20
N THR A 268 6.24 -5.52 19.52
CA THR A 268 6.60 -6.73 20.28
C THR A 268 5.41 -7.35 20.99
N ARG A 269 4.35 -6.58 21.19
CA ARG A 269 3.10 -7.03 21.84
C ARG A 269 1.90 -6.47 21.09
N VAL A 270 0.89 -7.31 20.84
CA VAL A 270 -0.32 -6.91 20.15
C VAL A 270 -1.56 -7.55 20.78
N GLN A 271 -2.68 -6.82 20.77
CA GLN A 271 -3.96 -7.32 21.23
C GLN A 271 -5.10 -6.69 20.43
N GLY A 272 -6.04 -7.50 19.96
CA GLY A 272 -7.24 -7.06 19.25
C GLY A 272 -8.50 -7.30 20.06
N SER A 273 -9.51 -6.48 19.79
CA SER A 273 -10.88 -6.65 20.26
C SER A 273 -11.83 -6.09 19.20
N SER A 274 -12.88 -6.81 18.85
CA SER A 274 -13.79 -6.36 17.79
C SER A 274 -15.21 -6.88 18.02
N THR A 275 -16.15 -6.43 17.17
CA THR A 275 -17.42 -7.13 16.97
C THR A 275 -17.17 -8.56 16.51
N ASP A 276 -18.22 -9.36 16.26
CA ASP A 276 -18.10 -10.77 15.91
C ASP A 276 -16.98 -11.04 14.89
N VAL A 277 -16.05 -11.93 15.26
CA VAL A 277 -14.98 -12.37 14.35
C VAL A 277 -15.56 -13.39 13.39
N MET A 278 -15.92 -12.90 12.20
CA MET A 278 -16.48 -13.76 11.15
C MET A 278 -15.35 -14.57 10.49
N THR A 279 -15.71 -15.77 10.01
CA THR A 279 -14.77 -16.63 9.27
C THR A 279 -14.24 -15.98 8.01
N ASP A 280 -15.12 -15.29 7.26
CA ASP A 280 -14.84 -14.84 5.89
C ASP A 280 -14.66 -13.33 5.74
N SER A 281 -15.18 -12.52 6.67
CA SER A 281 -15.14 -11.06 6.56
C SER A 281 -14.57 -10.39 7.81
N ALA A 282 -14.01 -9.21 7.62
CA ALA A 282 -13.53 -8.34 8.68
C ALA A 282 -14.70 -7.84 9.56
N PRO A 283 -14.48 -7.54 10.84
CA PRO A 283 -15.51 -7.03 11.74
C PRO A 283 -15.94 -5.61 11.35
N ASN A 284 -17.14 -5.21 11.75
CA ASN A 284 -17.63 -3.84 11.49
C ASN A 284 -16.88 -2.80 12.31
N THR A 285 -16.31 -3.19 13.43
CA THR A 285 -15.64 -2.29 14.38
C THR A 285 -14.58 -3.07 15.13
N GLU A 286 -13.40 -2.47 15.28
CA GLU A 286 -12.30 -3.07 16.02
C GLU A 286 -11.46 -2.04 16.77
N ILE A 287 -10.86 -2.49 17.85
CA ILE A 287 -9.82 -1.78 18.61
C ILE A 287 -8.59 -2.67 18.65
N VAL A 288 -7.45 -2.12 18.29
CA VAL A 288 -6.18 -2.84 18.31
C VAL A 288 -5.13 -2.05 19.08
N LYS A 289 -4.44 -2.72 19.99
CA LYS A 289 -3.30 -2.20 20.70
C LYS A 289 -2.02 -2.81 20.12
N LEU A 290 -1.08 -1.97 19.76
CA LEU A 290 0.26 -2.32 19.30
C LEU A 290 1.28 -1.66 20.23
N VAL A 291 2.21 -2.44 20.81
CA VAL A 291 3.24 -1.91 21.71
C VAL A 291 4.61 -2.09 21.08
N PHE A 292 5.33 -1.00 21.00
CA PHE A 292 6.69 -0.93 20.45
C PHE A 292 7.70 -0.70 21.55
N PRO A 293 8.81 -1.44 21.60
CA PRO A 293 9.83 -1.28 22.62
C PRO A 293 10.49 0.09 22.53
N ALA A 294 11.24 0.47 23.56
CA ALA A 294 12.11 1.64 23.48
C ALA A 294 13.10 1.49 22.33
N ARG A 295 13.35 2.59 21.61
CA ARG A 295 14.23 2.65 20.44
C ARG A 295 15.39 3.58 20.70
N PRO A 296 16.56 3.35 20.05
CA PRO A 296 17.70 4.25 20.18
C PRO A 296 17.34 5.69 19.77
N LYS A 297 17.91 6.66 20.46
CA LYS A 297 17.81 8.07 20.06
C LYS A 297 18.43 8.26 18.69
N ALA A 298 17.69 8.83 17.77
CA ALA A 298 18.21 9.16 16.45
C ALA A 298 19.04 10.45 16.49
N ALA A 299 20.06 10.55 15.64
CA ALA A 299 20.96 11.70 15.58
C ALA A 299 20.23 13.02 15.30
N GLU A 300 19.18 12.97 14.48
CA GLU A 300 18.34 14.11 14.11
C GLU A 300 17.28 14.48 15.17
N SER A 301 17.15 13.69 16.26
CA SER A 301 16.10 13.88 17.27
C SER A 301 16.66 14.45 18.56
N LYS A 302 15.94 15.41 19.14
CA LYS A 302 16.24 15.95 20.50
C LYS A 302 15.62 15.10 21.60
N ILE A 303 14.56 14.32 21.29
CA ILE A 303 13.88 13.44 22.25
C ILE A 303 14.41 12.00 22.18
N ASN A 304 14.15 11.23 23.24
CA ASN A 304 14.26 9.78 23.22
C ASN A 304 12.98 9.16 22.63
N PHE A 305 13.07 7.88 22.25
CA PHE A 305 11.94 7.11 21.81
C PHE A 305 11.63 5.99 22.82
N PRO A 306 10.91 6.32 23.91
CA PRO A 306 10.52 5.33 24.92
C PRO A 306 9.62 4.24 24.33
N GLU A 307 9.30 3.22 25.14
CA GLU A 307 8.21 2.29 24.80
C GLU A 307 6.94 3.10 24.50
N VAL A 308 6.23 2.75 23.45
CA VAL A 308 5.02 3.45 23.02
C VAL A 308 3.89 2.48 22.70
N GLU A 309 2.72 2.79 23.22
CA GLU A 309 1.46 2.15 22.88
C GLU A 309 0.76 2.92 21.77
N VAL A 310 0.41 2.22 20.69
CA VAL A 310 -0.40 2.75 19.60
C VAL A 310 -1.74 2.03 19.61
N THR A 311 -2.82 2.76 19.85
CA THR A 311 -4.18 2.24 19.79
C THR A 311 -4.84 2.65 18.47
N TRP A 312 -5.29 1.66 17.71
CA TRP A 312 -6.13 1.82 16.53
C TRP A 312 -7.59 1.61 16.87
N MET A 313 -8.48 2.37 16.25
CA MET A 313 -9.95 2.24 16.37
C MET A 313 -10.58 2.47 14.99
N ASP A 314 -11.58 1.68 14.65
CA ASP A 314 -12.37 1.89 13.43
C ASP A 314 -13.86 1.63 13.64
N GLY A 315 -14.64 1.59 12.53
CA GLY A 315 -16.10 1.46 12.63
C GLY A 315 -16.79 2.69 13.22
N GLY A 316 -16.12 3.85 13.21
CA GLY A 316 -16.65 5.09 13.79
C GLY A 316 -16.37 5.26 15.28
N ILE A 317 -15.71 4.29 15.94
CA ILE A 317 -15.21 4.50 17.30
C ILE A 317 -14.05 5.49 17.26
N GLN A 318 -14.06 6.42 18.20
CA GLN A 318 -13.04 7.46 18.36
C GLN A 318 -12.56 7.50 19.80
N PRO A 319 -11.33 7.95 20.07
CA PRO A 319 -10.88 8.19 21.44
C PRO A 319 -11.70 9.29 22.08
N MET A 320 -11.69 9.35 23.41
CA MET A 320 -12.28 10.48 24.12
C MET A 320 -11.49 11.75 23.83
N LYS A 321 -12.22 12.86 23.64
CA LYS A 321 -11.58 14.15 23.42
C LYS A 321 -10.66 14.50 24.59
N PRO A 322 -9.37 14.82 24.32
CA PRO A 322 -8.48 15.30 25.37
C PRO A 322 -9.02 16.58 26.02
N ILE A 323 -8.69 16.79 27.29
CA ILE A 323 -8.98 18.04 28.01
C ILE A 323 -8.34 19.21 27.23
N GLY A 324 -9.09 20.29 27.03
CA GLY A 324 -8.67 21.44 26.24
C GLY A 324 -9.02 21.34 24.74
N TRP A 325 -9.73 20.30 24.31
CA TRP A 325 -10.19 20.21 22.93
C TRP A 325 -11.13 21.37 22.61
N PRO A 326 -10.92 22.09 21.47
CA PRO A 326 -11.77 23.23 21.10
C PRO A 326 -13.23 22.84 20.91
N GLU A 327 -14.13 23.63 21.46
CA GLU A 327 -15.58 23.41 21.32
C GLU A 327 -15.99 23.42 19.83
N GLY A 328 -16.90 22.54 19.45
CA GLY A 328 -17.40 22.41 18.07
C GLY A 328 -16.43 21.79 17.08
N LYS A 329 -15.14 21.63 17.41
CA LYS A 329 -14.17 21.04 16.49
C LYS A 329 -14.34 19.52 16.41
N SER A 330 -14.47 18.99 15.19
CA SER A 330 -14.47 17.54 14.96
C SER A 330 -13.07 16.95 15.20
N MET A 331 -13.02 15.72 15.68
CA MET A 331 -11.78 14.94 15.68
C MET A 331 -11.52 14.28 14.32
N ASN A 332 -12.60 13.88 13.62
CA ASN A 332 -12.49 13.26 12.30
C ASN A 332 -12.18 14.35 11.26
N ASP A 333 -11.08 14.19 10.57
CA ASP A 333 -10.62 15.07 9.50
C ASP A 333 -10.16 14.21 8.31
N ASP A 334 -10.93 14.25 7.22
CA ASP A 334 -10.69 13.52 6.00
C ASP A 334 -10.80 11.97 6.15
N GLY A 335 -11.72 11.52 7.02
CA GLY A 335 -12.01 10.09 7.23
C GLY A 335 -11.26 9.43 8.39
N GLY A 336 -10.60 10.21 9.25
CA GLY A 336 -9.91 9.70 10.44
C GLY A 336 -9.08 10.75 11.13
N GLY A 337 -8.21 10.31 12.05
CA GLY A 337 -7.30 11.19 12.77
C GLY A 337 -6.31 10.46 13.64
N VAL A 338 -5.35 11.21 14.13
CA VAL A 338 -4.31 10.76 15.07
C VAL A 338 -4.11 11.78 16.17
N ILE A 339 -3.95 11.29 17.39
CA ILE A 339 -3.54 12.08 18.56
C ILE A 339 -2.23 11.49 19.10
N PHE A 340 -1.16 12.25 19.03
CA PHE A 340 0.11 11.94 19.70
C PHE A 340 0.09 12.57 21.10
N HIS A 341 0.21 11.76 22.13
CA HIS A 341 0.26 12.23 23.52
C HIS A 341 1.70 12.40 23.97
N GLY A 342 2.19 13.64 23.90
CA GLY A 342 3.48 14.01 24.40
C GLY A 342 3.44 14.46 25.86
N THR A 343 4.62 14.51 26.52
CA THR A 343 4.76 14.94 27.91
C THR A 343 4.54 16.43 28.13
N LYS A 344 4.63 17.25 27.06
CA LYS A 344 4.47 18.72 27.10
C LYS A 344 3.18 19.20 26.43
N ASP A 345 2.80 18.56 25.34
CA ASP A 345 1.64 18.93 24.52
C ASP A 345 1.15 17.71 23.70
N LYS A 346 0.19 17.89 22.80
CA LYS A 346 -0.29 16.87 21.88
C LYS A 346 -0.25 17.37 20.46
N ILE A 347 0.17 16.52 19.52
CA ILE A 347 -0.03 16.74 18.08
C ILE A 347 -1.31 16.03 17.66
N ILE A 348 -2.15 16.74 16.93
CA ILE A 348 -3.35 16.20 16.28
C ILE A 348 -3.19 16.39 14.77
N CYS A 349 -3.59 15.39 13.99
CA CYS A 349 -3.68 15.49 12.55
C CYS A 349 -4.86 14.67 12.01
N GLY A 350 -5.33 14.98 10.80
CA GLY A 350 -6.31 14.18 10.08
C GLY A 350 -5.67 12.98 9.39
N CYS A 351 -6.50 12.25 8.65
CA CYS A 351 -6.05 11.18 7.73
C CYS A 351 -4.94 11.73 6.80
N TYR A 352 -4.00 10.90 6.38
CA TYR A 352 -2.81 11.29 5.59
C TYR A 352 -1.83 12.23 6.33
N GLY A 353 -1.99 12.44 7.64
CA GLY A 353 -1.20 13.42 8.38
C GLY A 353 -1.52 14.88 8.03
N VAL A 354 -2.68 15.15 7.44
CA VAL A 354 -3.04 16.49 7.00
C VAL A 354 -3.33 17.43 8.17
N ARG A 355 -3.07 18.71 7.93
CA ARG A 355 -3.41 19.82 8.86
C ARG A 355 -2.99 19.56 10.31
N PRO A 356 -1.71 19.20 10.58
CA PRO A 356 -1.26 18.95 11.95
C PRO A 356 -1.33 20.25 12.76
N TRP A 357 -1.71 20.13 14.04
CA TRP A 357 -1.79 21.24 14.97
C TRP A 357 -1.51 20.79 16.42
N LEU A 358 -1.15 21.74 17.28
CA LEU A 358 -0.90 21.47 18.70
C LEU A 358 -2.16 21.74 19.52
N LEU A 359 -2.48 20.87 20.48
CA LEU A 359 -3.70 21.00 21.30
C LEU A 359 -3.71 22.31 22.10
N SER A 360 -2.57 22.80 22.55
CA SER A 360 -2.43 24.11 23.20
C SER A 360 -2.80 25.31 22.31
N GLY A 361 -2.91 25.11 21.00
CA GLY A 361 -3.17 26.18 20.03
C GLY A 361 -1.94 27.05 19.71
N ARG A 362 -0.78 26.79 20.31
CA ARG A 362 0.47 27.52 19.99
C ARG A 362 0.99 27.12 18.60
N GLU A 363 1.65 28.04 17.94
CA GLU A 363 2.35 27.74 16.68
C GLU A 363 3.72 27.09 16.96
N PRO A 364 4.06 25.95 16.32
CA PRO A 364 5.36 25.33 16.44
C PRO A 364 6.48 26.21 15.90
N LYS A 365 7.62 26.27 16.59
CA LYS A 365 8.80 27.06 16.21
C LYS A 365 9.91 26.16 15.72
N VAL A 366 9.67 25.40 14.66
CA VAL A 366 10.59 24.41 14.10
C VAL A 366 10.98 24.76 12.68
N GLN A 367 12.28 24.68 12.37
CA GLN A 367 12.75 24.83 11.00
C GLN A 367 12.42 23.58 10.19
N LYS A 368 12.05 23.78 8.94
CA LYS A 368 11.83 22.72 7.97
C LYS A 368 13.18 22.17 7.50
N THR A 369 13.51 20.96 7.90
CA THR A 369 14.79 20.30 7.61
C THR A 369 14.66 19.09 6.70
N ILE A 370 13.50 18.44 6.71
CA ILE A 370 13.25 17.26 5.88
C ILE A 370 12.93 17.70 4.45
N PRO A 371 13.55 17.10 3.42
CA PRO A 371 13.25 17.42 2.02
C PRO A 371 11.77 17.20 1.68
N ARG A 372 11.19 18.14 0.93
CA ARG A 372 9.80 18.06 0.46
C ARG A 372 9.75 17.41 -0.91
N ILE A 373 8.75 16.56 -1.13
CA ILE A 373 8.44 16.05 -2.45
C ILE A 373 7.78 17.17 -3.24
N LYS A 374 8.34 17.52 -4.39
CA LYS A 374 7.90 18.66 -5.19
C LYS A 374 6.73 18.33 -6.09
N ASP A 375 6.70 17.10 -6.61
CA ASP A 375 5.73 16.60 -7.57
C ASP A 375 4.75 15.61 -6.91
N SER A 376 3.96 14.90 -7.69
CA SER A 376 3.09 13.86 -7.17
C SER A 376 3.88 12.67 -6.61
N HIS A 377 3.22 11.87 -5.82
CA HIS A 377 3.78 10.65 -5.24
C HIS A 377 4.30 9.67 -6.32
N GLU A 378 3.57 9.56 -7.43
CA GLU A 378 3.96 8.73 -8.57
C GLU A 378 5.16 9.31 -9.33
N GLN A 379 5.24 10.64 -9.44
CA GLN A 379 6.38 11.30 -10.09
C GLN A 379 7.67 11.19 -9.27
N ASP A 380 7.57 11.14 -7.93
CA ASP A 380 8.71 10.84 -7.06
C ASP A 380 9.27 9.43 -7.33
N TRP A 381 8.41 8.44 -7.52
CA TRP A 381 8.83 7.10 -7.92
C TRP A 381 9.46 7.07 -9.33
N ILE A 382 8.86 7.75 -10.31
CA ILE A 382 9.42 7.85 -11.67
C ILE A 382 10.82 8.48 -11.63
N ARG A 383 11.03 9.53 -10.82
CA ARG A 383 12.36 10.11 -10.59
C ARG A 383 13.34 9.05 -10.10
N ALA A 384 12.97 8.31 -9.07
CA ALA A 384 13.81 7.27 -8.49
C ALA A 384 14.12 6.12 -9.47
N CYS A 385 13.18 5.76 -10.37
CA CYS A 385 13.43 4.79 -11.43
C CYS A 385 14.50 5.23 -12.44
N LYS A 386 14.66 6.52 -12.63
CA LYS A 386 15.64 7.10 -13.61
C LYS A 386 17.00 7.36 -12.99
N GLU A 387 17.14 7.24 -11.69
CA GLU A 387 18.40 7.38 -10.97
C GLU A 387 19.17 6.05 -10.91
N SER A 388 20.49 6.09 -11.05
CA SER A 388 21.29 4.87 -10.87
C SER A 388 21.18 4.36 -9.42
N PRO A 389 21.27 3.05 -9.19
CA PRO A 389 21.14 2.49 -7.84
C PRO A 389 22.05 3.13 -6.80
N GLU A 390 23.28 3.51 -7.21
CA GLU A 390 24.32 4.07 -6.32
C GLU A 390 24.01 5.52 -5.90
N ASN A 391 23.27 6.26 -6.72
CA ASN A 391 22.96 7.67 -6.50
C ASN A 391 21.47 7.92 -6.25
N ARG A 392 20.69 6.86 -6.14
CA ARG A 392 19.23 6.96 -5.99
C ARG A 392 18.85 7.59 -4.65
N THR A 393 18.10 8.67 -4.73
CA THR A 393 17.38 9.19 -3.58
C THR A 393 16.13 8.35 -3.35
N GLU A 394 15.96 7.83 -2.13
CA GLU A 394 14.78 7.06 -1.75
C GLU A 394 13.48 7.82 -2.03
N THR A 395 12.44 7.10 -2.41
CA THR A 395 11.09 7.66 -2.56
C THR A 395 10.48 8.01 -1.20
N ALA A 396 9.35 8.69 -1.21
CA ALA A 396 8.63 9.01 0.04
C ALA A 396 8.11 7.76 0.78
N SER A 397 8.01 6.60 0.10
CA SER A 397 7.56 5.33 0.69
C SER A 397 8.26 4.13 0.04
N PRO A 398 9.59 4.02 0.16
CA PRO A 398 10.35 2.90 -0.40
C PRO A 398 10.05 1.61 0.37
N PHE A 399 10.27 0.45 -0.24
CA PHE A 399 9.97 -0.83 0.44
C PHE A 399 10.87 -1.10 1.66
N SER A 400 12.03 -0.47 1.75
CA SER A 400 12.86 -0.43 2.97
C SER A 400 12.11 0.13 4.19
N GLN A 401 11.16 1.01 3.97
CA GLN A 401 10.28 1.65 4.94
C GLN A 401 8.87 1.03 4.93
N ALA A 402 8.28 0.89 3.73
CA ALA A 402 6.93 0.42 3.56
C ALA A 402 6.75 -1.05 3.97
N GLY A 403 7.78 -1.89 3.83
CA GLY A 403 7.75 -3.27 4.29
C GLY A 403 7.55 -3.39 5.81
N PRO A 404 8.47 -2.84 6.64
CA PRO A 404 8.28 -2.83 8.10
C PRO A 404 7.01 -2.09 8.54
N PHE A 405 6.61 -1.03 7.85
CA PHE A 405 5.36 -0.34 8.13
C PHE A 405 4.13 -1.22 7.83
N ASN A 406 4.12 -1.91 6.69
CA ASN A 406 3.03 -2.81 6.35
C ASN A 406 2.98 -4.02 7.30
N GLU A 407 4.12 -4.50 7.80
CA GLU A 407 4.15 -5.51 8.85
C GLU A 407 3.41 -5.03 10.12
N MET A 408 3.65 -3.79 10.57
CA MET A 408 2.90 -3.18 11.67
C MET A 408 1.39 -3.19 11.40
N VAL A 409 0.97 -2.83 10.19
CA VAL A 409 -0.45 -2.80 9.80
C VAL A 409 -1.04 -4.21 9.81
N VAL A 410 -0.38 -5.17 9.18
CA VAL A 410 -0.84 -6.57 9.13
C VAL A 410 -0.88 -7.19 10.54
N MET A 411 0.05 -6.85 11.43
CA MET A 411 0.02 -7.31 12.83
C MET A 411 -1.27 -6.89 13.55
N GLY A 412 -1.84 -5.74 13.22
CA GLY A 412 -3.16 -5.35 13.71
C GLY A 412 -4.26 -6.29 13.23
N VAL A 413 -4.25 -6.65 11.93
CA VAL A 413 -5.19 -7.64 11.37
C VAL A 413 -5.04 -9.01 12.05
N LEU A 414 -3.81 -9.46 12.30
CA LEU A 414 -3.53 -10.70 12.99
C LEU A 414 -4.07 -10.67 14.44
N ALA A 415 -3.89 -9.55 15.14
CA ALA A 415 -4.37 -9.38 16.50
C ALA A 415 -5.90 -9.53 16.59
N VAL A 416 -6.65 -8.97 15.64
CA VAL A 416 -8.10 -9.11 15.54
C VAL A 416 -8.49 -10.55 15.24
N ARG A 417 -7.86 -11.19 14.27
CA ARG A 417 -8.17 -12.57 13.88
C ARG A 417 -7.83 -13.60 14.96
N LEU A 418 -6.90 -13.29 15.85
CA LEU A 418 -6.47 -14.14 16.97
C LEU A 418 -7.08 -13.73 18.32
N GLN A 419 -7.98 -12.73 18.35
CA GLN A 419 -8.52 -12.20 19.60
C GLN A 419 -9.28 -13.22 20.47
N GLY A 420 -9.79 -14.31 19.86
CA GLY A 420 -10.43 -15.41 20.60
C GLY A 420 -9.50 -16.13 21.60
N LEU A 421 -8.20 -15.87 21.55
CA LEU A 421 -7.23 -16.31 22.58
C LEU A 421 -7.32 -15.48 23.87
N GLU A 422 -8.03 -14.34 23.85
CA GLU A 422 -8.29 -13.46 25.02
C GLU A 422 -7.03 -13.05 25.78
N LYS A 423 -5.93 -12.84 25.09
CA LYS A 423 -4.62 -12.44 25.68
C LYS A 423 -3.84 -11.49 24.79
N GLU A 424 -2.90 -10.81 25.41
CA GLU A 424 -1.86 -10.09 24.69
C GLU A 424 -0.93 -11.10 24.00
N LEU A 425 -0.70 -10.94 22.70
CA LEU A 425 0.16 -11.79 21.88
C LEU A 425 1.58 -11.21 21.86
N LEU A 426 2.58 -12.06 22.06
CA LEU A 426 3.99 -11.71 22.07
C LEU A 426 4.63 -12.07 20.73
N TRP A 427 5.17 -11.07 20.04
CA TRP A 427 5.75 -11.21 18.71
C TRP A 427 7.27 -11.25 18.74
N ASP A 428 7.89 -12.32 18.22
CA ASP A 428 9.30 -12.38 17.89
C ASP A 428 9.49 -11.98 16.42
N GLY A 429 9.75 -10.69 16.19
CA GLY A 429 9.91 -10.15 14.85
C GLY A 429 11.01 -10.84 14.01
N PRO A 430 12.23 -11.05 14.51
CA PRO A 430 13.27 -11.80 13.80
C PRO A 430 12.83 -13.16 13.28
N LYS A 431 12.07 -13.91 14.07
CA LYS A 431 11.60 -15.25 13.69
C LYS A 431 10.27 -15.26 12.94
N MET A 432 9.55 -14.15 12.92
CA MET A 432 8.17 -14.06 12.38
C MET A 432 7.22 -15.05 13.07
N GLU A 433 7.20 -15.07 14.40
CA GLU A 433 6.33 -16.00 15.15
C GLU A 433 5.76 -15.36 16.41
N PHE A 434 4.58 -15.81 16.81
CA PHE A 434 4.04 -15.53 18.14
C PHE A 434 4.59 -16.56 19.14
N THR A 435 5.27 -16.06 20.17
CA THR A 435 5.99 -16.93 21.13
C THR A 435 5.10 -17.49 22.25
N ASN A 436 3.91 -16.96 22.44
CA ASN A 436 3.02 -17.34 23.53
C ASN A 436 1.71 -18.01 23.08
N ILE A 437 1.62 -18.48 21.84
CA ILE A 437 0.53 -19.35 21.39
C ILE A 437 0.94 -20.80 21.64
N ARG A 438 0.18 -21.52 22.48
CA ARG A 438 0.45 -22.90 22.88
C ARG A 438 -0.15 -23.89 21.89
N ASP A 439 0.45 -25.08 21.73
CA ASP A 439 0.02 -26.09 20.76
C ASP A 439 -1.43 -26.55 20.89
N ARG A 440 -2.00 -26.53 22.11
CA ARG A 440 -3.38 -26.96 22.41
C ARG A 440 -4.41 -25.82 22.43
N GLU A 441 -4.03 -24.60 22.11
CA GLU A 441 -4.97 -23.49 22.04
C GLU A 441 -5.75 -23.54 20.73
N GLU A 442 -7.04 -23.33 20.82
CA GLU A 442 -7.97 -23.42 19.71
C GLU A 442 -8.77 -22.12 19.56
N LEU A 443 -9.22 -21.87 18.35
CA LEU A 443 -10.07 -20.74 17.99
C LEU A 443 -11.37 -21.23 17.37
N LYS A 444 -12.44 -20.48 17.58
CA LYS A 444 -13.73 -20.63 16.89
C LYS A 444 -14.12 -19.30 16.25
N PHE A 445 -14.63 -19.36 15.04
CA PHE A 445 -15.06 -18.19 14.29
C PHE A 445 -16.56 -18.22 14.07
N CYS A 446 -17.19 -17.06 14.05
CA CYS A 446 -18.60 -16.93 13.73
C CYS A 446 -18.83 -17.19 12.24
N LEU A 447 -19.68 -18.15 11.93
CA LEU A 447 -20.13 -18.44 10.55
C LEU A 447 -21.36 -17.60 10.20
N ASP A 448 -22.25 -17.40 11.15
CA ASP A 448 -23.49 -16.65 10.98
C ASP A 448 -23.97 -16.18 12.36
N THR A 449 -24.28 -14.91 12.49
CA THR A 449 -24.84 -14.35 13.72
C THR A 449 -26.26 -14.82 13.99
N GLY A 450 -26.97 -15.25 12.94
CA GLY A 450 -28.35 -15.75 13.02
C GLY A 450 -29.35 -14.74 13.55
N LEU A 451 -29.01 -13.44 13.55
CA LEU A 451 -29.93 -12.39 14.03
C LEU A 451 -31.09 -12.22 13.05
N LYS A 452 -32.29 -12.44 13.55
CA LYS A 452 -33.56 -12.28 12.79
C LYS A 452 -34.58 -11.62 13.68
N ILE A 453 -35.53 -10.92 13.10
CA ILE A 453 -36.75 -10.50 13.79
C ILE A 453 -37.86 -11.50 13.43
N VAL A 454 -38.38 -12.19 14.43
CA VAL A 454 -39.47 -13.15 14.27
C VAL A 454 -40.64 -12.66 15.14
N ASP A 455 -41.77 -12.40 14.52
CA ASP A 455 -42.97 -11.88 15.19
C ASP A 455 -42.69 -10.64 16.07
N GLY A 456 -41.85 -9.74 15.60
CA GLY A 456 -41.46 -8.52 16.29
C GLY A 456 -40.41 -8.71 17.40
N HIS A 457 -39.91 -9.92 17.62
CA HIS A 457 -38.92 -10.24 18.65
C HIS A 457 -37.57 -10.62 18.03
N PRO A 458 -36.43 -10.18 18.60
CA PRO A 458 -35.11 -10.62 18.14
C PRO A 458 -34.92 -12.11 18.46
N SER A 459 -34.54 -12.86 17.45
CA SER A 459 -34.08 -14.24 17.58
C SER A 459 -32.66 -14.33 17.05
N PHE A 460 -31.77 -14.96 17.77
CA PHE A 460 -30.38 -15.13 17.37
C PHE A 460 -29.94 -16.56 17.68
N SER A 461 -29.32 -17.18 16.68
CA SER A 461 -28.73 -18.51 16.80
C SER A 461 -27.36 -18.51 16.13
N ARG A 462 -26.36 -17.98 16.84
CA ARG A 462 -24.99 -17.91 16.33
C ARG A 462 -24.47 -19.29 15.97
N LYS A 463 -23.91 -19.42 14.78
CA LYS A 463 -23.21 -20.61 14.34
C LYS A 463 -21.71 -20.35 14.33
N TYR A 464 -20.96 -21.33 14.83
CA TYR A 464 -19.52 -21.26 14.89
C TYR A 464 -18.89 -22.38 14.08
N THR A 465 -17.61 -22.19 13.69
CA THR A 465 -16.80 -23.28 13.16
C THR A 465 -16.55 -24.35 14.23
N ASP A 466 -16.13 -25.53 13.80
CA ASP A 466 -15.38 -26.42 14.66
C ASP A 466 -14.10 -25.71 15.16
N PRO A 467 -13.55 -26.11 16.32
CA PRO A 467 -12.30 -25.58 16.80
C PRO A 467 -11.16 -25.81 15.80
N VAL A 468 -10.32 -24.79 15.61
CA VAL A 468 -9.11 -24.89 14.79
C VAL A 468 -7.88 -24.58 15.63
N SER A 469 -6.75 -25.22 15.34
CA SER A 469 -5.47 -24.94 16.00
C SER A 469 -5.09 -23.47 15.85
N ALA A 470 -4.98 -22.74 16.95
CA ALA A 470 -4.59 -21.33 16.95
C ALA A 470 -3.18 -21.12 16.38
N LYS A 471 -2.27 -22.06 16.64
CA LYS A 471 -0.88 -22.01 16.18
C LYS A 471 -0.78 -22.17 14.66
N GLU A 472 -1.48 -23.15 14.10
CA GLU A 472 -1.52 -23.37 12.64
C GLU A 472 -2.21 -22.22 11.92
N PHE A 473 -3.31 -21.74 12.51
CA PHE A 473 -4.02 -20.58 11.97
C PHE A 473 -3.14 -19.33 11.98
N ALA A 474 -2.43 -19.04 13.07
CA ALA A 474 -1.49 -17.93 13.15
C ALA A 474 -0.36 -18.07 12.10
N ALA A 475 0.18 -19.27 11.92
CA ALA A 475 1.21 -19.52 10.89
C ALA A 475 0.70 -19.26 9.47
N ASP A 476 -0.55 -19.67 9.14
CA ASP A 476 -1.17 -19.38 7.84
C ASP A 476 -1.43 -17.87 7.65
N LEU A 477 -1.77 -17.12 8.70
CA LEU A 477 -1.91 -15.66 8.63
C LEU A 477 -0.59 -14.92 8.39
N ILE A 478 0.50 -15.43 8.97
CA ILE A 478 1.85 -14.85 8.80
C ILE A 478 2.35 -15.11 7.38
N LYS A 479 2.06 -16.29 6.83
CA LYS A 479 2.46 -16.73 5.49
C LYS A 479 1.39 -17.65 4.91
N HIS A 480 0.58 -17.14 3.98
CA HIS A 480 -0.46 -17.92 3.34
C HIS A 480 0.09 -19.08 2.50
N ASN A 481 -0.61 -20.21 2.57
CA ASN A 481 -0.45 -21.30 1.62
C ASN A 481 -1.23 -20.98 0.35
N TYR A 482 -0.52 -20.69 -0.72
CA TYR A 482 -1.13 -20.38 -2.01
C TYR A 482 -1.73 -21.63 -2.65
N ARG A 483 -2.82 -21.46 -3.38
CA ARG A 483 -3.41 -22.56 -4.15
C ARG A 483 -2.48 -23.04 -5.28
N GLU A 484 -2.72 -24.23 -5.77
CA GLU A 484 -1.97 -24.84 -6.87
C GLU A 484 -1.84 -23.92 -8.09
N GLY A 485 -0.66 -23.89 -8.70
CA GLY A 485 -0.33 -23.02 -9.83
C GLY A 485 0.07 -21.60 -9.46
N TRP A 486 0.13 -21.26 -8.16
CA TRP A 486 0.58 -19.96 -7.66
C TRP A 486 1.70 -20.15 -6.63
N SER A 487 2.78 -19.40 -6.76
CA SER A 487 3.90 -19.47 -5.83
C SER A 487 4.66 -18.16 -5.76
N LEU A 488 5.15 -17.80 -4.58
CA LEU A 488 6.11 -16.73 -4.41
C LEU A 488 7.51 -17.19 -4.82
N PRO A 489 8.36 -16.29 -5.32
CA PRO A 489 9.79 -16.59 -5.44
C PRO A 489 10.39 -16.84 -4.04
N ALA A 490 11.53 -17.53 -4.00
CA ALA A 490 12.24 -17.77 -2.74
C ALA A 490 12.68 -16.44 -2.10
N MET A 491 12.60 -16.37 -0.78
CA MET A 491 13.13 -15.23 -0.02
C MET A 491 14.65 -15.22 -0.14
N PRO A 492 15.27 -14.10 -0.54
CA PRO A 492 16.72 -13.96 -0.66
C PRO A 492 17.49 -14.21 0.63
#